data_8045b9aa1ebddbdb7b9b808b1d2db5eb
#
_entry.id   8045b9aa1ebddbdb7b9b808b1d2db5eb
#
_cell.length_a   1.000
_cell.length_b   1.000
_cell.length_c   1.000
_cell.angle_alpha   90.00
_cell.angle_beta   90.00
_cell.angle_gamma   90.00
#
_symmetry.space_group_name_H-M   'P 1'
#
loop_
_entity.id
_entity.type
_entity.pdbx_description
1 polymer ?
#
loop_
_entity_poly.entity_id
_entity_poly.type
_entity_poly.pdbx_seq_one_letter_code
_entity_poly.pdbx_strand_id
1 'polypeptide(L)'
;MSNTFQVDLRGIVDLLSHHLYASPRVYVRELLQNAVDAITATPAGGPATVTIESADATGDGTLRITDTGIGLTEAQVHELLATIGRSSKRDELGFARHEFLGQFGIGLLSCFLVADEIRVHTRQAGAPGVCWTGYADGRYDIRPGPERAPGTSVTLLPRRGAEEFLTGTTVTELAMLYGSLLPVDVTVDGTAVTAGSLPWSAGRSGLLAYAERTLGFTPFDVIELDVPEAGLTGAAFVLPTAVNPATRGGHRVYLKRMLLSEAVEGLLPEWAFFARCVVNSTELRPTASREALYDDGLLADTREAIADQLRGWLVRLSSTHPRRLAEFLRVHHLGVKALALHDDEMLRLVDQWWPMETNTGQTTLAEFRTRHGLIRYAGTTDEFRQLAAVSAAQDIGLVNGGYTYDAQIIERLSALDPAIHAERLEPTDLATRFDALDAETELRLRPFLSAAQRRLDRLGCEVVVRAYEPSSLPVLYLVSRAAAFHEELSSTREKADDVWGGVLDAIAAAGPSDRPQLVLNHRNPLVRRVTALGDSDLTALAVDALYGQALLLGYHPIRPADAALLNTSFLGLLGHAVRGEPG
;
A
#
# COMPACT_ATOMS: atom_id res chain seq x y z
N MET A 1 40.73 -40.57 3.15
CA MET A 1 40.06 -40.30 4.44
C MET A 1 39.13 -39.10 4.23
N SER A 2 37.83 -39.28 4.28
CA SER A 2 36.87 -38.16 4.21
C SER A 2 36.73 -37.59 5.61
N ASN A 3 36.99 -36.31 5.78
CA ASN A 3 36.77 -35.61 7.03
C ASN A 3 35.33 -35.08 7.01
N THR A 4 34.57 -35.27 8.10
CA THR A 4 33.25 -34.68 8.33
C THR A 4 33.43 -33.37 9.07
N PHE A 5 32.64 -32.35 8.68
CA PHE A 5 32.57 -31.08 9.40
C PHE A 5 32.11 -31.32 10.84
N GLN A 6 32.80 -30.74 11.82
CA GLN A 6 32.34 -30.70 13.20
C GLN A 6 31.39 -29.51 13.37
N VAL A 7 30.28 -29.74 14.06
CA VAL A 7 29.24 -28.72 14.30
C VAL A 7 29.34 -28.26 15.75
N ASP A 8 29.58 -26.98 15.97
CA ASP A 8 29.50 -26.33 17.27
C ASP A 8 28.04 -25.93 17.54
N LEU A 9 27.39 -26.64 18.47
CA LEU A 9 25.98 -26.35 18.82
C LEU A 9 25.82 -24.95 19.39
N ARG A 10 26.76 -24.45 20.16
CA ARG A 10 26.73 -23.10 20.73
C ARG A 10 26.75 -22.05 19.63
N GLY A 11 27.60 -22.21 18.63
CA GLY A 11 27.65 -21.35 17.45
C GLY A 11 26.35 -21.40 16.65
N ILE A 12 25.69 -22.58 16.55
CA ILE A 12 24.37 -22.69 15.91
C ILE A 12 23.29 -21.98 16.72
N VAL A 13 23.21 -22.16 18.02
CA VAL A 13 22.25 -21.48 18.90
C VAL A 13 22.44 -19.96 18.82
N ASP A 14 23.68 -19.47 18.82
CA ASP A 14 23.99 -18.05 18.62
C ASP A 14 23.53 -17.54 17.24
N LEU A 15 23.72 -18.33 16.20
CA LEU A 15 23.29 -18.00 14.83
C LEU A 15 21.76 -17.99 14.70
N LEU A 16 21.08 -18.92 15.35
CA LEU A 16 19.62 -18.97 15.43
C LEU A 16 19.07 -17.77 16.19
N SER A 17 19.70 -17.39 17.32
CA SER A 17 19.23 -16.29 18.18
C SER A 17 19.43 -14.90 17.56
N HIS A 18 20.46 -14.72 16.72
CA HIS A 18 20.80 -13.41 16.16
C HIS A 18 20.39 -13.22 14.70
N HIS A 19 20.13 -14.31 13.95
CA HIS A 19 19.95 -14.23 12.50
C HIS A 19 18.71 -14.94 11.95
N LEU A 20 18.15 -15.91 12.66
CA LEU A 20 17.02 -16.68 12.15
C LEU A 20 15.69 -16.32 12.82
N TYR A 21 15.69 -16.00 14.11
CA TYR A 21 14.48 -15.70 14.86
C TYR A 21 14.52 -14.28 15.39
N ALA A 22 13.43 -13.52 15.15
CA ALA A 22 13.31 -12.14 15.62
C ALA A 22 13.11 -12.04 17.15
N SER A 23 12.69 -13.12 17.82
CA SER A 23 12.42 -13.14 19.26
C SER A 23 12.59 -14.54 19.89
N PRO A 24 13.07 -14.63 21.13
CA PRO A 24 13.09 -15.88 21.89
C PRO A 24 11.70 -16.54 22.05
N ARG A 25 10.62 -15.79 21.92
CA ARG A 25 9.21 -16.24 22.07
C ARG A 25 8.81 -17.36 21.09
N VAL A 26 9.57 -17.61 20.07
CA VAL A 26 9.35 -18.66 19.05
C VAL A 26 9.33 -20.08 19.64
N TYR A 27 9.95 -20.34 20.79
CA TYR A 27 10.04 -21.66 21.42
C TYR A 27 8.65 -22.29 21.67
N VAL A 28 7.64 -21.52 22.07
CA VAL A 28 6.27 -22.04 22.27
C VAL A 28 5.68 -22.52 20.94
N ARG A 29 5.88 -21.76 19.87
CA ARG A 29 5.43 -22.15 18.53
C ARG A 29 6.02 -23.50 18.11
N GLU A 30 7.34 -23.65 18.29
CA GLU A 30 8.06 -24.88 17.89
C GLU A 30 7.64 -26.09 18.73
N LEU A 31 7.41 -25.91 20.03
CA LEU A 31 6.94 -26.98 20.90
C LEU A 31 5.49 -27.39 20.59
N LEU A 32 4.58 -26.42 20.40
CA LEU A 32 3.21 -26.68 19.95
C LEU A 32 3.20 -27.43 18.62
N GLN A 33 4.05 -27.01 17.68
CA GLN A 33 4.17 -27.64 16.38
C GLN A 33 4.62 -29.09 16.47
N ASN A 34 5.64 -29.37 17.30
CA ASN A 34 6.10 -30.73 17.51
C ASN A 34 5.02 -31.61 18.16
N ALA A 35 4.27 -31.06 19.10
CA ALA A 35 3.15 -31.75 19.75
C ALA A 35 2.02 -32.07 18.77
N VAL A 36 1.58 -31.10 17.94
CA VAL A 36 0.55 -31.31 16.91
C VAL A 36 0.99 -32.34 15.88
N ASP A 37 2.24 -32.29 15.42
CA ASP A 37 2.78 -33.25 14.46
C ASP A 37 2.85 -34.67 15.05
N ALA A 38 3.23 -34.80 16.33
CA ALA A 38 3.23 -36.09 17.03
C ALA A 38 1.81 -36.68 17.20
N ILE A 39 0.82 -35.81 17.47
CA ILE A 39 -0.59 -36.20 17.55
C ILE A 39 -1.13 -36.59 16.18
N THR A 40 -0.81 -35.82 15.12
CA THR A 40 -1.22 -36.12 13.74
C THR A 40 -0.65 -37.47 13.25
N ALA A 41 0.53 -37.84 13.70
CA ALA A 41 1.14 -39.13 13.39
C ALA A 41 0.53 -40.32 14.17
N THR A 42 -0.33 -40.05 15.15
CA THR A 42 -0.96 -41.09 15.98
C THR A 42 -2.15 -41.70 15.22
N PRO A 43 -2.34 -43.03 15.23
CA PRO A 43 -3.53 -43.65 14.65
C PRO A 43 -4.82 -43.08 15.25
N ALA A 44 -5.84 -42.88 14.39
CA ALA A 44 -7.09 -42.23 14.77
C ALA A 44 -7.79 -42.94 15.97
N GLY A 45 -8.33 -42.15 16.92
CA GLY A 45 -9.17 -42.62 18.03
C GLY A 45 -8.61 -42.35 19.44
N GLY A 46 -7.43 -41.76 19.59
CA GLY A 46 -6.88 -41.32 20.88
C GLY A 46 -7.20 -39.85 21.22
N PRO A 47 -6.98 -39.46 22.50
CA PRO A 47 -7.11 -38.03 22.88
C PRO A 47 -6.05 -37.20 22.15
N ALA A 48 -6.47 -36.08 21.58
CA ALA A 48 -5.61 -35.11 20.86
C ALA A 48 -5.41 -33.87 21.76
N THR A 49 -4.57 -34.00 22.80
CA THR A 49 -4.41 -32.93 23.80
C THR A 49 -2.97 -32.51 23.96
N VAL A 50 -2.76 -31.22 24.19
CA VAL A 50 -1.49 -30.61 24.59
C VAL A 50 -1.72 -29.84 25.89
N THR A 51 -1.02 -30.24 26.94
CA THR A 51 -1.09 -29.58 28.25
C THR A 51 0.22 -28.82 28.49
N ILE A 52 0.11 -27.55 28.81
CA ILE A 52 1.23 -26.69 29.18
C ILE A 52 1.09 -26.31 30.64
N GLU A 53 2.12 -26.57 31.43
CA GLU A 53 2.26 -26.15 32.82
C GLU A 53 3.39 -25.11 32.86
N SER A 54 3.04 -23.87 33.19
CA SER A 54 4.00 -22.75 33.28
C SER A 54 4.95 -22.93 34.47
N ALA A 55 5.99 -22.12 34.53
CA ALA A 55 6.91 -22.10 35.66
C ALA A 55 6.19 -21.75 36.99
N ASP A 56 5.10 -21.01 36.93
CA ASP A 56 4.28 -20.67 38.08
C ASP A 56 3.44 -21.86 38.58
N ALA A 57 2.98 -22.72 37.66
CA ALA A 57 2.15 -23.88 37.97
C ALA A 57 2.96 -25.11 38.39
N THR A 58 4.15 -25.34 37.85
CA THR A 58 4.99 -26.46 38.20
C THR A 58 5.59 -26.34 39.59
N GLY A 59 5.77 -25.10 40.10
CA GLY A 59 6.33 -24.80 41.41
C GLY A 59 7.82 -25.02 41.56
N ASP A 60 8.49 -25.60 40.54
CA ASP A 60 9.94 -25.79 40.49
C ASP A 60 10.65 -24.82 39.53
N GLY A 61 9.91 -23.86 38.96
CA GLY A 61 10.40 -22.85 38.05
C GLY A 61 10.61 -23.34 36.62
N THR A 62 10.18 -24.59 36.29
CA THR A 62 10.31 -25.15 34.93
C THR A 62 9.02 -24.99 34.15
N LEU A 63 9.13 -24.88 32.83
CA LEU A 63 7.98 -25.02 31.93
C LEU A 63 7.88 -26.49 31.50
N ARG A 64 6.66 -27.04 31.48
CA ARG A 64 6.40 -28.40 30.98
C ARG A 64 5.32 -28.40 29.93
N ILE A 65 5.60 -29.00 28.77
CA ILE A 65 4.63 -29.21 27.69
C ILE A 65 4.49 -30.71 27.46
N THR A 66 3.27 -31.22 27.55
CA THR A 66 2.95 -32.65 27.41
C THR A 66 1.93 -32.85 26.29
N ASP A 67 2.25 -33.72 25.34
CA ASP A 67 1.34 -34.16 24.26
C ASP A 67 0.92 -35.64 24.43
N THR A 68 -0.19 -35.98 23.81
CA THR A 68 -0.72 -37.34 23.69
C THR A 68 -0.40 -37.98 22.33
N GLY A 69 0.68 -37.54 21.71
CA GLY A 69 1.12 -38.00 20.39
C GLY A 69 1.72 -39.40 20.38
N ILE A 70 2.27 -39.81 19.24
CA ILE A 70 2.81 -41.15 19.02
C ILE A 70 4.00 -41.48 19.94
N GLY A 71 4.72 -40.46 20.44
CA GLY A 71 5.96 -40.63 21.19
C GLY A 71 7.13 -41.10 20.33
N LEU A 72 8.31 -41.34 20.97
CA LEU A 72 9.53 -41.75 20.32
C LEU A 72 10.10 -43.03 20.98
N THR A 73 10.70 -43.90 20.17
CA THR A 73 11.56 -45.01 20.65
C THR A 73 12.98 -44.50 20.94
N GLU A 74 13.80 -45.27 21.68
CA GLU A 74 15.21 -44.92 21.97
C GLU A 74 16.01 -44.68 20.68
N ALA A 75 15.83 -45.55 19.67
CA ALA A 75 16.49 -45.39 18.38
C ALA A 75 16.10 -44.04 17.69
N GLN A 76 14.81 -43.68 17.72
CA GLN A 76 14.34 -42.40 17.18
C GLN A 76 14.83 -41.20 17.98
N VAL A 77 14.99 -41.32 19.32
CA VAL A 77 15.57 -40.28 20.16
C VAL A 77 17.02 -40.00 19.75
N HIS A 78 17.81 -41.06 19.53
CA HIS A 78 19.19 -40.94 19.02
C HIS A 78 19.22 -40.32 17.63
N GLU A 79 18.33 -40.70 16.75
CA GLU A 79 18.30 -40.19 15.38
C GLU A 79 17.81 -38.74 15.27
N LEU A 80 16.74 -38.38 15.99
CA LEU A 80 16.02 -37.14 15.80
C LEU A 80 16.39 -36.02 16.78
N LEU A 81 16.76 -36.37 18.03
CA LEU A 81 17.09 -35.37 19.05
C LEU A 81 18.59 -35.16 19.18
N ALA A 82 19.40 -36.18 18.87
CA ALA A 82 20.86 -36.12 18.94
C ALA A 82 21.50 -35.70 17.60
N THR A 83 20.76 -35.54 16.54
CA THR A 83 21.26 -35.13 15.20
C THR A 83 20.58 -33.86 14.71
N ILE A 84 21.34 -32.79 14.59
CA ILE A 84 20.85 -31.50 14.11
C ILE A 84 20.48 -31.62 12.62
N GLY A 85 19.29 -31.09 12.26
CA GLY A 85 18.83 -31.05 10.87
C GLY A 85 18.15 -32.33 10.38
N ARG A 86 18.03 -33.38 11.21
CA ARG A 86 17.22 -34.56 10.90
C ARG A 86 15.79 -34.39 11.40
N SER A 87 14.81 -34.79 10.60
CA SER A 87 13.41 -34.79 10.93
C SER A 87 12.74 -36.03 10.39
N SER A 88 11.94 -36.74 11.21
CA SER A 88 11.06 -37.84 10.77
C SER A 88 9.98 -37.40 9.80
N LYS A 89 9.82 -36.09 9.61
CA LYS A 89 8.79 -35.45 8.77
C LYS A 89 9.20 -35.32 7.31
N ARG A 90 10.36 -35.87 6.92
CA ARG A 90 10.82 -35.96 5.52
C ARG A 90 10.46 -37.33 4.94
N ASP A 91 10.24 -37.38 3.63
CA ASP A 91 10.07 -38.63 2.89
C ASP A 91 11.39 -39.35 2.68
N GLU A 92 11.38 -40.54 2.06
CA GLU A 92 12.54 -41.33 1.76
C GLU A 92 13.57 -40.63 0.84
N LEU A 93 13.10 -39.61 0.07
CA LEU A 93 13.94 -38.78 -0.80
C LEU A 93 14.46 -37.51 -0.10
N GLY A 94 14.13 -37.30 1.20
CA GLY A 94 14.57 -36.15 1.98
C GLY A 94 13.69 -34.92 1.82
N PHE A 95 12.58 -34.98 1.09
CA PHE A 95 11.60 -33.90 0.99
C PHE A 95 10.69 -33.84 2.23
N ALA A 96 10.25 -32.64 2.60
CA ALA A 96 9.32 -32.47 3.72
C ALA A 96 7.95 -33.10 3.38
N ARG A 97 7.39 -33.89 4.30
CA ARG A 97 6.04 -34.41 4.15
C ARG A 97 5.04 -33.29 4.35
N HIS A 98 4.15 -33.10 3.38
CA HIS A 98 3.14 -32.03 3.38
C HIS A 98 2.18 -32.06 4.57
N GLU A 99 1.99 -33.21 5.21
CA GLU A 99 1.06 -33.39 6.33
C GLU A 99 1.52 -32.73 7.63
N PHE A 100 2.83 -32.47 7.81
CA PHE A 100 3.39 -31.97 9.05
C PHE A 100 3.67 -30.48 9.02
N LEU A 101 3.54 -29.83 10.18
CA LEU A 101 3.88 -28.43 10.39
C LEU A 101 5.40 -28.21 10.43
N GLY A 102 6.15 -29.10 11.07
CA GLY A 102 7.61 -28.99 11.25
C GLY A 102 8.39 -29.65 10.13
N GLN A 103 9.20 -28.90 9.41
CA GLN A 103 9.90 -29.38 8.22
C GLN A 103 11.44 -29.34 8.33
N PHE A 104 12.00 -28.56 9.26
CA PHE A 104 13.43 -28.22 9.23
C PHE A 104 14.33 -28.99 10.23
N GLY A 105 13.77 -29.67 11.25
CA GLY A 105 14.51 -30.43 12.23
C GLY A 105 15.41 -29.64 13.18
N ILE A 106 15.12 -28.33 13.34
CA ILE A 106 15.87 -27.42 14.22
C ILE A 106 14.98 -26.80 15.30
N GLY A 107 13.67 -27.09 15.31
CA GLY A 107 12.70 -26.43 16.18
C GLY A 107 13.01 -26.57 17.68
N LEU A 108 13.42 -27.76 18.13
CA LEU A 108 13.77 -28.00 19.55
C LEU A 108 14.95 -27.13 20.00
N LEU A 109 15.89 -26.81 19.09
CA LEU A 109 17.03 -25.97 19.43
C LEU A 109 16.64 -24.55 19.83
N SER A 110 15.48 -24.05 19.35
CA SER A 110 14.96 -22.73 19.75
C SER A 110 14.67 -22.65 21.26
N CYS A 111 14.45 -23.79 21.91
CA CYS A 111 14.24 -23.83 23.37
C CYS A 111 15.48 -23.41 24.16
N PHE A 112 16.68 -23.57 23.59
CA PHE A 112 17.92 -23.10 24.23
C PHE A 112 18.07 -21.57 24.25
N LEU A 113 17.19 -20.85 23.56
CA LEU A 113 17.08 -19.39 23.69
C LEU A 113 16.59 -18.99 25.10
N VAL A 114 15.75 -19.84 25.72
CA VAL A 114 15.11 -19.59 27.02
C VAL A 114 15.51 -20.59 28.11
N ALA A 115 16.16 -21.70 27.75
CA ALA A 115 16.51 -22.77 28.67
C ALA A 115 17.98 -23.15 28.57
N ASP A 116 18.63 -23.47 29.69
CA ASP A 116 19.96 -24.05 29.73
C ASP A 116 19.96 -25.60 29.64
N GLU A 117 18.83 -26.20 29.99
CA GLU A 117 18.61 -27.64 29.96
C GLU A 117 17.20 -27.96 29.47
N ILE A 118 17.10 -28.94 28.56
CA ILE A 118 15.86 -29.47 28.02
C ILE A 118 15.77 -30.95 28.39
N ARG A 119 14.70 -31.36 29.07
CA ARG A 119 14.41 -32.77 29.36
C ARG A 119 13.22 -33.23 28.54
N VAL A 120 13.41 -34.35 27.82
CA VAL A 120 12.34 -34.96 27.02
C VAL A 120 12.07 -36.37 27.60
N HIS A 121 10.84 -36.55 28.10
CA HIS A 121 10.35 -37.87 28.50
C HIS A 121 9.36 -38.33 27.42
N THR A 122 9.65 -39.42 26.74
CA THR A 122 8.83 -39.89 25.63
C THR A 122 8.64 -41.39 25.70
N ARG A 123 7.49 -41.85 25.20
CA ARG A 123 7.15 -43.26 25.07
C ARG A 123 6.29 -43.51 23.87
N GLN A 124 6.67 -44.45 23.02
CA GLN A 124 5.82 -44.98 21.97
C GLN A 124 5.02 -46.18 22.48
N ALA A 125 3.82 -46.42 21.98
CA ALA A 125 3.01 -47.57 22.36
C ALA A 125 3.77 -48.88 22.07
N GLY A 126 3.85 -49.78 23.09
CA GLY A 126 4.55 -51.05 22.97
C GLY A 126 6.09 -50.97 23.16
N ALA A 127 6.65 -49.78 23.38
CA ALA A 127 8.09 -49.59 23.65
C ALA A 127 8.29 -49.09 25.10
N PRO A 128 9.51 -49.31 25.68
CA PRO A 128 9.87 -48.74 26.97
C PRO A 128 9.94 -47.21 26.91
N GLY A 129 9.74 -46.54 28.06
CA GLY A 129 9.93 -45.11 28.20
C GLY A 129 11.42 -44.71 28.08
N VAL A 130 11.66 -43.53 27.51
CA VAL A 130 13.01 -42.96 27.31
C VAL A 130 13.05 -41.53 27.86
N CYS A 131 14.14 -41.22 28.54
CA CYS A 131 14.50 -39.89 28.99
C CYS A 131 15.72 -39.40 28.23
N TRP A 132 15.59 -38.30 27.54
CA TRP A 132 16.70 -37.56 26.92
C TRP A 132 16.89 -36.24 27.65
N THR A 133 18.12 -35.86 27.94
CA THR A 133 18.46 -34.56 28.49
C THR A 133 19.51 -33.89 27.63
N GLY A 134 19.19 -32.72 27.11
CA GLY A 134 20.12 -31.90 26.30
C GLY A 134 20.51 -30.64 27.05
N TYR A 135 21.75 -30.20 26.84
CA TYR A 135 22.34 -29.03 27.46
C TYR A 135 22.73 -27.99 26.39
N ALA A 136 22.68 -26.72 26.76
CA ALA A 136 23.03 -25.61 25.86
C ALA A 136 24.48 -25.65 25.35
N ASP A 137 25.37 -26.43 25.99
CA ASP A 137 26.75 -26.63 25.58
C ASP A 137 26.94 -27.76 24.52
N GLY A 138 25.85 -28.41 24.09
CA GLY A 138 25.83 -29.44 23.07
C GLY A 138 25.97 -30.87 23.60
N ARG A 139 26.11 -31.08 24.90
CA ARG A 139 26.06 -32.40 25.51
C ARG A 139 24.63 -32.90 25.63
N TYR A 140 24.45 -34.22 25.62
CA TYR A 140 23.18 -34.86 25.93
C TYR A 140 23.39 -36.21 26.62
N ASP A 141 22.40 -36.63 27.39
CA ASP A 141 22.31 -37.95 28.04
C ASP A 141 21.01 -38.65 27.62
N ILE A 142 21.08 -39.98 27.47
CA ILE A 142 19.90 -40.82 27.27
C ILE A 142 19.87 -41.88 28.37
N ARG A 143 18.69 -42.07 28.99
CA ARG A 143 18.46 -43.03 30.06
C ARG A 143 17.09 -43.68 29.88
N PRO A 144 16.89 -44.92 30.38
CA PRO A 144 15.57 -45.49 30.50
C PRO A 144 14.62 -44.54 31.28
N GLY A 145 13.45 -44.31 30.75
CA GLY A 145 12.44 -43.47 31.36
C GLY A 145 11.41 -44.27 32.17
N PRO A 146 10.66 -43.65 33.06
CA PRO A 146 9.54 -44.27 33.75
C PRO A 146 8.46 -44.72 32.76
N GLU A 147 7.66 -45.69 33.18
CA GLU A 147 6.48 -46.08 32.42
C GLU A 147 5.43 -44.94 32.47
N ARG A 148 4.89 -44.61 31.30
CA ARG A 148 3.86 -43.57 31.12
C ARG A 148 2.91 -43.95 29.97
N ALA A 149 1.82 -43.26 29.82
CA ALA A 149 1.00 -43.32 28.61
C ALA A 149 1.83 -42.88 27.38
N PRO A 150 1.54 -43.39 26.17
CA PRO A 150 2.17 -42.91 24.94
C PRO A 150 2.08 -41.40 24.81
N GLY A 151 3.12 -40.77 24.24
CA GLY A 151 3.23 -39.32 24.08
C GLY A 151 4.59 -38.78 24.53
N THR A 152 4.76 -37.48 24.53
CA THR A 152 6.00 -36.81 24.90
C THR A 152 5.76 -35.69 25.92
N SER A 153 6.67 -35.52 26.86
CA SER A 153 6.71 -34.39 27.80
C SER A 153 8.05 -33.71 27.67
N VAL A 154 8.07 -32.44 27.33
CA VAL A 154 9.25 -31.59 27.24
C VAL A 154 9.26 -30.66 28.44
N THR A 155 10.32 -30.66 29.21
CA THR A 155 10.54 -29.77 30.35
C THR A 155 11.73 -28.86 30.08
N LEU A 156 11.52 -27.55 30.25
CA LEU A 156 12.54 -26.52 30.07
C LEU A 156 12.98 -25.98 31.43
N LEU A 157 14.28 -26.08 31.74
CA LEU A 157 14.88 -25.38 32.86
C LEU A 157 15.32 -23.99 32.40
N PRO A 158 14.83 -22.91 33.03
CA PRO A 158 15.07 -21.57 32.56
C PRO A 158 16.58 -21.23 32.53
N ARG A 159 16.97 -20.54 31.48
CA ARG A 159 18.27 -19.88 31.43
C ARG A 159 18.22 -18.63 32.30
N ARG A 160 19.33 -18.35 32.98
CA ARG A 160 19.46 -17.17 33.82
C ARG A 160 19.15 -15.88 33.03
N GLY A 161 18.14 -15.12 33.48
CA GLY A 161 17.65 -13.89 32.84
C GLY A 161 16.62 -14.12 31.74
N ALA A 162 16.13 -15.36 31.58
CA ALA A 162 15.04 -15.71 30.65
C ALA A 162 13.80 -16.28 31.38
N GLU A 163 13.76 -16.19 32.70
CA GLU A 163 12.68 -16.73 33.53
C GLU A 163 11.32 -16.14 33.16
N GLU A 164 11.28 -14.86 32.76
CA GLU A 164 10.07 -14.16 32.34
C GLU A 164 9.36 -14.82 31.17
N PHE A 165 10.12 -15.48 30.28
CA PHE A 165 9.54 -16.18 29.13
C PHE A 165 8.77 -17.43 29.50
N LEU A 166 8.98 -18.01 30.70
CA LEU A 166 8.34 -19.25 31.17
C LEU A 166 7.19 -18.99 32.15
N THR A 167 6.87 -17.73 32.46
CA THR A 167 5.75 -17.36 33.35
C THR A 167 4.40 -17.68 32.73
N GLY A 168 3.38 -17.91 33.57
CA GLY A 168 2.03 -18.22 33.14
C GLY A 168 1.43 -17.18 32.21
N THR A 169 1.67 -15.89 32.48
CA THR A 169 1.20 -14.80 31.62
C THR A 169 1.78 -14.87 30.22
N THR A 170 3.12 -14.92 30.12
CA THR A 170 3.81 -14.97 28.81
C THR A 170 3.46 -16.23 28.02
N VAL A 171 3.44 -17.38 28.70
CA VAL A 171 3.13 -18.67 28.06
C VAL A 171 1.70 -18.71 27.55
N THR A 172 0.74 -18.17 28.33
CA THR A 172 -0.67 -18.08 27.90
C THR A 172 -0.84 -17.18 26.68
N GLU A 173 -0.22 -15.99 26.69
CA GLU A 173 -0.23 -15.09 25.54
C GLU A 173 0.32 -15.76 24.28
N LEU A 174 1.47 -16.42 24.39
CA LEU A 174 2.11 -17.10 23.26
C LEU A 174 1.32 -18.33 22.80
N ALA A 175 0.76 -19.12 23.70
CA ALA A 175 -0.07 -20.25 23.37
C ALA A 175 -1.37 -19.79 22.66
N MET A 176 -2.00 -18.71 23.11
CA MET A 176 -3.15 -18.10 22.43
C MET A 176 -2.76 -17.56 21.05
N LEU A 177 -1.62 -16.90 20.94
CA LEU A 177 -1.13 -16.34 19.67
C LEU A 177 -0.94 -17.43 18.61
N TYR A 178 -0.21 -18.48 18.93
CA TYR A 178 0.16 -19.53 17.97
C TYR A 178 -0.83 -20.68 17.90
N GLY A 179 -1.51 -20.98 19.01
CA GLY A 179 -2.28 -22.22 19.20
C GLY A 179 -3.78 -22.07 19.15
N SER A 180 -4.34 -20.86 19.14
CA SER A 180 -5.79 -20.65 19.26
C SER A 180 -6.66 -21.34 18.19
N LEU A 181 -6.13 -21.59 17.01
CA LEU A 181 -6.87 -22.27 15.91
C LEU A 181 -6.42 -23.71 15.67
N LEU A 182 -5.52 -24.26 16.45
CA LEU A 182 -5.02 -25.64 16.29
C LEU A 182 -6.16 -26.67 16.34
N PRO A 183 -6.03 -27.79 15.62
CA PRO A 183 -7.04 -28.84 15.59
C PRO A 183 -6.94 -29.82 16.76
N VAL A 184 -6.28 -29.43 17.83
CA VAL A 184 -6.05 -30.20 19.07
C VAL A 184 -6.42 -29.37 20.29
N ASP A 185 -6.80 -30.00 21.38
CA ASP A 185 -7.13 -29.29 22.61
C ASP A 185 -5.82 -28.86 23.32
N VAL A 186 -5.58 -27.54 23.36
CA VAL A 186 -4.45 -26.95 24.08
C VAL A 186 -4.93 -26.29 25.36
N THR A 187 -4.27 -26.62 26.46
CA THR A 187 -4.51 -25.96 27.77
C THR A 187 -3.23 -25.39 28.33
N VAL A 188 -3.31 -24.25 28.99
CA VAL A 188 -2.24 -23.65 29.81
C VAL A 188 -2.74 -23.50 31.23
N ASP A 189 -2.05 -24.13 32.16
CA ASP A 189 -2.39 -24.15 33.58
C ASP A 189 -3.88 -24.49 33.82
N GLY A 190 -4.41 -25.45 33.06
CA GLY A 190 -5.80 -25.87 33.10
C GLY A 190 -6.81 -24.98 32.35
N THR A 191 -6.38 -23.84 31.80
CA THR A 191 -7.21 -22.93 31.02
C THR A 191 -7.14 -23.30 29.53
N ALA A 192 -8.30 -23.45 28.87
CA ALA A 192 -8.35 -23.76 27.45
C ALA A 192 -7.88 -22.59 26.58
N VAL A 193 -7.04 -22.87 25.57
CA VAL A 193 -6.47 -21.94 24.61
C VAL A 193 -7.14 -22.05 23.25
N THR A 194 -7.44 -23.27 22.81
CA THR A 194 -8.03 -23.52 21.50
C THR A 194 -9.49 -23.14 21.41
N ALA A 195 -9.87 -22.51 20.28
CA ALA A 195 -11.22 -21.97 20.06
C ALA A 195 -12.22 -23.00 19.48
N GLY A 196 -11.82 -24.24 19.23
CA GLY A 196 -12.66 -25.33 18.71
C GLY A 196 -13.09 -25.17 17.25
N SER A 197 -13.34 -23.97 16.74
CA SER A 197 -13.75 -23.72 15.35
C SER A 197 -13.02 -22.55 14.74
N LEU A 198 -12.89 -22.58 13.40
CA LEU A 198 -12.30 -21.47 12.66
C LEU A 198 -13.26 -20.27 12.63
N PRO A 199 -12.77 -19.02 12.71
CA PRO A 199 -13.64 -17.83 12.73
C PRO A 199 -14.60 -17.76 11.54
N TRP A 200 -14.17 -18.17 10.36
CA TRP A 200 -14.97 -18.16 9.13
C TRP A 200 -15.97 -19.31 9.03
N SER A 201 -15.85 -20.37 9.83
CA SER A 201 -16.86 -21.45 9.85
C SER A 201 -18.18 -21.03 10.50
N ALA A 202 -18.20 -19.96 11.29
CA ALA A 202 -19.40 -19.37 11.88
C ALA A 202 -20.08 -18.34 10.96
N GLY A 203 -19.64 -18.24 9.71
CA GLY A 203 -20.17 -17.31 8.72
C GLY A 203 -19.89 -15.83 9.05
N ARG A 204 -20.62 -14.93 8.39
CA ARG A 204 -20.40 -13.48 8.48
C ARG A 204 -20.44 -12.93 9.91
N SER A 205 -21.35 -13.41 10.77
CA SER A 205 -21.44 -12.94 12.15
C SER A 205 -20.20 -13.31 12.99
N GLY A 206 -19.68 -14.51 12.78
CA GLY A 206 -18.43 -14.97 13.41
C GLY A 206 -17.23 -14.16 12.96
N LEU A 207 -17.15 -13.82 11.67
CA LEU A 207 -16.10 -12.97 11.11
C LEU A 207 -16.13 -11.54 11.66
N LEU A 208 -17.31 -10.92 11.80
CA LEU A 208 -17.45 -9.59 12.39
C LEU A 208 -17.01 -9.59 13.85
N ALA A 209 -17.46 -10.58 14.65
CA ALA A 209 -17.05 -10.72 16.05
C ALA A 209 -15.53 -10.98 16.19
N TYR A 210 -14.94 -11.71 15.25
CA TYR A 210 -13.49 -11.91 15.21
C TYR A 210 -12.74 -10.60 14.90
N ALA A 211 -13.22 -9.82 13.92
CA ALA A 211 -12.60 -8.55 13.56
C ALA A 211 -12.57 -7.57 14.75
N GLU A 212 -13.70 -7.39 15.44
CA GLU A 212 -13.79 -6.52 16.61
C GLU A 212 -12.85 -6.96 17.74
N ARG A 213 -12.81 -8.25 18.02
CA ARG A 213 -12.04 -8.81 19.13
C ARG A 213 -10.54 -8.88 18.86
N THR A 214 -10.16 -9.26 17.62
CA THR A 214 -8.77 -9.61 17.27
C THR A 214 -8.09 -8.54 16.44
N LEU A 215 -8.82 -7.87 15.53
CA LEU A 215 -8.27 -6.82 14.68
C LEU A 215 -8.53 -5.42 15.23
N GLY A 216 -9.47 -5.27 16.20
CA GLY A 216 -9.74 -4.02 16.89
C GLY A 216 -10.57 -3.01 16.10
N PHE A 217 -11.27 -3.44 15.03
CA PHE A 217 -12.14 -2.57 14.27
C PHE A 217 -13.36 -3.32 13.71
N THR A 218 -14.46 -2.58 13.48
CA THR A 218 -15.62 -3.08 12.74
C THR A 218 -15.38 -2.85 11.24
N PRO A 219 -15.25 -3.88 10.40
CA PRO A 219 -14.93 -3.72 8.98
C PRO A 219 -16.10 -3.09 8.21
N PHE A 220 -15.77 -2.34 7.14
CA PHE A 220 -16.75 -1.85 6.18
C PHE A 220 -17.50 -3.01 5.53
N ASP A 221 -16.78 -4.06 5.13
CA ASP A 221 -17.33 -5.30 4.61
C ASP A 221 -16.39 -6.47 4.89
N VAL A 222 -16.91 -7.70 4.71
CA VAL A 222 -16.15 -8.94 4.83
C VAL A 222 -16.37 -9.76 3.58
N ILE A 223 -15.27 -10.21 2.99
CA ILE A 223 -15.22 -11.01 1.77
C ILE A 223 -14.65 -12.37 2.15
N GLU A 224 -15.44 -13.42 2.02
CA GLU A 224 -14.95 -14.78 2.23
C GLU A 224 -13.99 -15.15 1.12
N LEU A 225 -12.87 -15.77 1.47
CA LEU A 225 -11.81 -16.20 0.57
C LEU A 225 -11.69 -17.70 0.55
N ASP A 226 -11.65 -18.26 -0.66
CA ASP A 226 -11.45 -19.68 -0.91
C ASP A 226 -10.56 -19.86 -2.15
N VAL A 227 -9.39 -20.50 -1.97
CA VAL A 227 -8.45 -20.83 -3.05
C VAL A 227 -8.06 -22.30 -2.91
N PRO A 228 -8.80 -23.21 -3.56
CA PRO A 228 -8.62 -24.64 -3.39
C PRO A 228 -7.22 -25.15 -3.71
N GLU A 229 -6.55 -24.59 -4.72
CA GLU A 229 -5.20 -24.97 -5.17
C GLU A 229 -4.15 -24.74 -4.08
N ALA A 230 -4.36 -23.74 -3.23
CA ALA A 230 -3.51 -23.43 -2.08
C ALA A 230 -4.06 -24.01 -0.77
N GLY A 231 -5.19 -24.74 -0.82
CA GLY A 231 -5.91 -25.16 0.38
C GLY A 231 -6.21 -23.97 1.30
N LEU A 232 -6.45 -22.77 0.71
CA LEU A 232 -6.61 -21.54 1.45
C LEU A 232 -8.07 -21.23 1.68
N THR A 233 -8.41 -21.01 2.95
CA THR A 233 -9.73 -20.52 3.38
C THR A 233 -9.56 -19.36 4.36
N GLY A 234 -10.50 -18.42 4.38
CA GLY A 234 -10.46 -17.29 5.30
C GLY A 234 -11.33 -16.13 4.89
N ALA A 235 -10.91 -14.92 5.23
CA ALA A 235 -11.63 -13.71 4.86
C ALA A 235 -10.71 -12.51 4.66
N ALA A 236 -11.12 -11.61 3.78
CA ALA A 236 -10.61 -10.26 3.66
C ALA A 236 -11.59 -9.28 4.33
N PHE A 237 -11.07 -8.48 5.23
CA PHE A 237 -11.78 -7.45 5.98
C PHE A 237 -11.51 -6.10 5.33
N VAL A 238 -12.52 -5.50 4.73
CA VAL A 238 -12.42 -4.16 4.13
C VAL A 238 -12.35 -3.12 5.24
N LEU A 239 -11.33 -2.29 5.21
CA LEU A 239 -11.07 -1.30 6.26
C LEU A 239 -12.15 -0.20 6.27
N PRO A 240 -12.61 0.26 7.45
CA PRO A 240 -13.64 1.29 7.54
C PRO A 240 -13.11 2.71 7.27
N THR A 241 -11.78 2.89 7.25
CA THR A 241 -11.12 4.18 7.09
C THR A 241 -10.12 4.15 5.95
N ALA A 242 -9.83 5.32 5.37
CA ALA A 242 -8.78 5.46 4.38
C ALA A 242 -7.41 5.11 4.98
N VAL A 243 -6.62 4.39 4.19
CA VAL A 243 -5.26 3.99 4.56
C VAL A 243 -4.30 4.52 3.50
N ASN A 244 -3.12 4.92 3.93
CA ASN A 244 -2.07 5.28 2.97
C ASN A 244 -1.61 4.02 2.21
N PRO A 245 -1.65 4.01 0.87
CA PRO A 245 -1.20 2.88 0.05
C PRO A 245 0.25 2.45 0.33
N ALA A 246 1.10 3.38 0.74
CA ALA A 246 2.49 3.10 1.13
C ALA A 246 2.60 2.35 2.48
N THR A 247 1.55 2.34 3.29
CA THR A 247 1.52 1.60 4.55
C THR A 247 1.13 0.15 4.26
N ARG A 248 2.11 -0.72 4.17
CA ARG A 248 1.87 -2.16 3.99
C ARG A 248 1.12 -2.69 5.21
N GLY A 249 -0.14 -3.03 5.01
CA GLY A 249 -0.95 -3.69 6.02
C GLY A 249 -0.50 -5.13 6.19
N GLY A 250 -0.11 -5.55 7.38
CA GLY A 250 0.18 -6.94 7.64
C GLY A 250 -1.08 -7.80 7.57
N HIS A 251 -0.95 -8.98 6.93
CA HIS A 251 -2.01 -9.98 6.88
C HIS A 251 -1.74 -11.08 7.90
N ARG A 252 -2.79 -11.54 8.57
CA ARG A 252 -2.70 -12.62 9.54
C ARG A 252 -2.83 -13.95 8.83
N VAL A 253 -1.75 -14.69 8.75
CA VAL A 253 -1.69 -15.95 7.99
C VAL A 253 -1.45 -17.10 8.93
N TYR A 254 -2.26 -18.12 8.78
CA TYR A 254 -2.11 -19.41 9.42
C TYR A 254 -1.71 -20.46 8.38
N LEU A 255 -0.81 -21.35 8.75
CA LEU A 255 -0.47 -22.54 7.99
C LEU A 255 -0.87 -23.77 8.80
N LYS A 256 -1.75 -24.60 8.21
CA LYS A 256 -2.30 -25.78 8.91
C LYS A 256 -2.84 -25.42 10.30
N ARG A 257 -3.52 -24.26 10.38
CA ARG A 257 -4.16 -23.70 11.58
C ARG A 257 -3.21 -23.17 12.66
N MET A 258 -1.89 -23.15 12.41
CA MET A 258 -0.90 -22.51 13.27
C MET A 258 -0.55 -21.13 12.71
N LEU A 259 -0.47 -20.10 13.55
CA LEU A 259 -0.10 -18.75 13.12
C LEU A 259 1.33 -18.73 12.58
N LEU A 260 1.46 -18.28 11.33
CA LEU A 260 2.76 -17.97 10.73
C LEU A 260 3.24 -16.59 11.20
N SER A 261 2.44 -15.57 10.91
CA SER A 261 2.72 -14.18 11.28
C SER A 261 1.44 -13.35 11.21
N GLU A 262 1.40 -12.21 11.93
CA GLU A 262 0.32 -11.21 11.88
C GLU A 262 0.60 -10.11 10.84
N ALA A 263 1.79 -10.13 10.24
CA ALA A 263 2.28 -9.09 9.34
C ALA A 263 2.87 -9.67 8.04
N VAL A 264 2.24 -10.72 7.49
CA VAL A 264 2.67 -11.31 6.22
C VAL A 264 2.43 -10.31 5.10
N GLU A 265 3.48 -10.02 4.34
CA GLU A 265 3.41 -9.20 3.13
C GLU A 265 3.26 -10.07 1.88
N GLY A 266 2.84 -9.46 0.77
CA GLY A 266 2.82 -10.11 -0.54
C GLY A 266 1.68 -11.11 -0.77
N LEU A 267 0.75 -11.26 0.16
CA LEU A 267 -0.45 -12.10 -0.02
C LEU A 267 -1.50 -11.44 -0.90
N LEU A 268 -1.62 -10.11 -0.85
CA LEU A 268 -2.50 -9.32 -1.70
C LEU A 268 -1.71 -8.52 -2.73
N PRO A 269 -2.33 -8.20 -3.89
CA PRO A 269 -1.77 -7.22 -4.81
C PRO A 269 -1.74 -5.83 -4.15
N GLU A 270 -0.81 -4.97 -4.58
CA GLU A 270 -0.59 -3.65 -3.97
C GLU A 270 -1.85 -2.75 -3.98
N TRP A 271 -2.70 -2.90 -5.01
CA TRP A 271 -3.92 -2.12 -5.12
C TRP A 271 -4.98 -2.47 -4.04
N ALA A 272 -4.88 -3.65 -3.43
CA ALA A 272 -5.83 -4.11 -2.41
C ALA A 272 -5.47 -3.65 -0.99
N PHE A 273 -4.75 -2.54 -0.85
CA PHE A 273 -4.32 -1.97 0.44
C PHE A 273 -5.49 -1.63 1.39
N PHE A 274 -6.70 -1.50 0.87
CA PHE A 274 -7.93 -1.27 1.63
C PHE A 274 -8.44 -2.50 2.39
N ALA A 275 -7.79 -3.66 2.25
CA ALA A 275 -8.21 -4.90 2.87
C ALA A 275 -7.12 -5.52 3.76
N ARG A 276 -7.53 -6.16 4.85
CA ARG A 276 -6.68 -7.04 5.66
C ARG A 276 -7.21 -8.46 5.60
N CYS A 277 -6.32 -9.41 5.35
CA CYS A 277 -6.69 -10.82 5.31
C CYS A 277 -6.38 -11.53 6.62
N VAL A 278 -7.28 -12.46 6.96
CA VAL A 278 -7.05 -13.51 7.94
C VAL A 278 -7.35 -14.82 7.25
N VAL A 279 -6.31 -15.61 6.99
CA VAL A 279 -6.42 -16.81 6.17
C VAL A 279 -5.65 -17.97 6.79
N ASN A 280 -6.12 -19.19 6.49
CA ASN A 280 -5.38 -20.43 6.74
C ASN A 280 -5.14 -21.13 5.41
N SER A 281 -3.92 -21.62 5.19
CA SER A 281 -3.57 -22.47 4.04
C SER A 281 -2.94 -23.79 4.48
N THR A 282 -3.15 -24.81 3.69
CA THR A 282 -2.50 -26.13 3.88
C THR A 282 -1.30 -26.35 2.97
N GLU A 283 -1.25 -25.67 1.81
CA GLU A 283 -0.27 -25.91 0.75
C GLU A 283 0.82 -24.82 0.64
N LEU A 284 0.52 -23.57 1.04
CA LEU A 284 1.51 -22.51 1.04
C LEU A 284 2.68 -22.84 1.98
N ARG A 285 3.89 -22.45 1.58
CA ARG A 285 5.12 -22.78 2.30
C ARG A 285 5.66 -21.58 3.07
N PRO A 286 6.11 -21.80 4.31
CA PRO A 286 6.81 -20.77 5.06
C PRO A 286 8.29 -20.66 4.63
N THR A 287 8.90 -19.50 4.84
CA THR A 287 10.36 -19.34 4.86
C THR A 287 10.98 -20.11 6.02
N ALA A 288 12.31 -20.25 6.04
CA ALA A 288 13.03 -20.96 7.11
C ALA A 288 12.83 -20.32 8.49
N SER A 289 12.70 -18.98 8.56
CA SER A 289 12.38 -18.25 9.79
C SER A 289 10.92 -18.41 10.22
N ARG A 290 10.04 -18.87 9.32
CA ARG A 290 8.58 -18.97 9.54
C ARG A 290 7.92 -17.65 9.94
N GLU A 291 8.39 -16.56 9.40
CA GLU A 291 7.83 -15.21 9.59
C GLU A 291 7.20 -14.67 8.30
N ALA A 292 7.48 -15.32 7.15
CA ALA A 292 6.96 -14.97 5.84
C ALA A 292 6.60 -16.21 5.02
N LEU A 293 5.87 -16.00 3.94
CA LEU A 293 5.61 -17.02 2.92
C LEU A 293 6.80 -17.11 1.97
N TYR A 294 7.06 -18.32 1.47
CA TYR A 294 8.04 -18.55 0.43
C TYR A 294 7.48 -18.03 -0.90
N ASP A 295 8.27 -17.18 -1.58
CA ASP A 295 7.86 -16.57 -2.85
C ASP A 295 8.07 -17.56 -4.00
N ASP A 296 7.01 -18.26 -4.36
CA ASP A 296 6.97 -19.25 -5.42
C ASP A 296 5.73 -19.06 -6.32
N GLY A 297 5.62 -19.91 -7.36
CA GLY A 297 4.48 -19.86 -8.29
C GLY A 297 3.13 -20.03 -7.60
N LEU A 298 3.04 -20.91 -6.59
CA LEU A 298 1.79 -21.13 -5.85
C LEU A 298 1.34 -19.87 -5.10
N LEU A 299 2.26 -19.12 -4.49
CA LEU A 299 1.93 -17.86 -3.84
C LEU A 299 1.47 -16.80 -4.85
N ALA A 300 2.13 -16.76 -6.04
CA ALA A 300 1.73 -15.83 -7.11
C ALA A 300 0.32 -16.14 -7.62
N ASP A 301 0.01 -17.41 -7.89
CA ASP A 301 -1.32 -17.86 -8.32
C ASP A 301 -2.39 -17.62 -7.25
N THR A 302 -2.04 -17.83 -5.97
CA THR A 302 -2.91 -17.54 -4.83
C THR A 302 -3.24 -16.06 -4.73
N ARG A 303 -2.24 -15.19 -4.91
CA ARG A 303 -2.42 -13.73 -4.92
C ARG A 303 -3.40 -13.29 -6.01
N GLU A 304 -3.26 -13.85 -7.22
CA GLU A 304 -4.16 -13.55 -8.32
C GLU A 304 -5.58 -14.07 -8.07
N ALA A 305 -5.73 -15.29 -7.54
CA ALA A 305 -7.04 -15.84 -7.20
C ALA A 305 -7.77 -15.01 -6.12
N ILE A 306 -7.05 -14.49 -5.13
CA ILE A 306 -7.61 -13.57 -4.14
C ILE A 306 -7.97 -12.22 -4.80
N ALA A 307 -7.12 -11.72 -5.70
CA ALA A 307 -7.39 -10.51 -6.46
C ALA A 307 -8.71 -10.61 -7.24
N ASP A 308 -8.94 -11.74 -7.92
CA ASP A 308 -10.18 -12.01 -8.65
C ASP A 308 -11.42 -12.00 -7.73
N GLN A 309 -11.31 -12.57 -6.54
CA GLN A 309 -12.41 -12.55 -5.57
C GLN A 309 -12.73 -11.14 -5.07
N LEU A 310 -11.70 -10.32 -4.83
CA LEU A 310 -11.87 -8.92 -4.45
C LEU A 310 -12.48 -8.09 -5.59
N ARG A 311 -12.03 -8.27 -6.84
CA ARG A 311 -12.64 -7.67 -8.03
C ARG A 311 -14.10 -8.06 -8.16
N GLY A 312 -14.39 -9.36 -8.08
CA GLY A 312 -15.76 -9.88 -8.13
C GLY A 312 -16.68 -9.30 -7.05
N TRP A 313 -16.16 -9.05 -5.84
CA TRP A 313 -16.90 -8.34 -4.80
C TRP A 313 -17.21 -6.89 -5.19
N LEU A 314 -16.26 -6.12 -5.74
CA LEU A 314 -16.47 -4.75 -6.20
C LEU A 314 -17.51 -4.69 -7.34
N VAL A 315 -17.43 -5.60 -8.31
CA VAL A 315 -18.40 -5.72 -9.41
C VAL A 315 -19.79 -6.02 -8.86
N ARG A 316 -19.92 -6.97 -7.94
CA ARG A 316 -21.22 -7.24 -7.28
C ARG A 316 -21.73 -6.04 -6.51
N LEU A 317 -20.85 -5.34 -5.79
CA LEU A 317 -21.22 -4.14 -5.03
C LEU A 317 -21.78 -3.05 -5.95
N SER A 318 -21.18 -2.85 -7.14
CA SER A 318 -21.61 -1.86 -8.12
C SER A 318 -23.01 -2.18 -8.68
N SER A 319 -23.31 -3.44 -8.94
CA SER A 319 -24.57 -3.85 -9.55
C SER A 319 -25.74 -3.95 -8.53
N THR A 320 -25.44 -4.35 -7.28
CA THR A 320 -26.48 -4.65 -6.29
C THR A 320 -26.69 -3.57 -5.24
N HIS A 321 -25.65 -2.79 -4.89
CA HIS A 321 -25.67 -1.82 -3.81
C HIS A 321 -24.93 -0.52 -4.17
N PRO A 322 -25.39 0.28 -5.16
CA PRO A 322 -24.64 1.47 -5.64
C PRO A 322 -24.39 2.54 -4.57
N ARG A 323 -25.29 2.69 -3.59
CA ARG A 323 -25.04 3.61 -2.45
C ARG A 323 -23.86 3.17 -1.60
N ARG A 324 -23.76 1.87 -1.34
CA ARG A 324 -22.65 1.30 -0.56
C ARG A 324 -21.33 1.35 -1.34
N LEU A 325 -21.37 1.20 -2.67
CA LEU A 325 -20.23 1.47 -3.52
C LEU A 325 -19.76 2.92 -3.39
N ALA A 326 -20.67 3.89 -3.44
CA ALA A 326 -20.31 5.30 -3.28
C ALA A 326 -19.67 5.60 -1.91
N GLU A 327 -20.12 4.96 -0.83
CA GLU A 327 -19.48 5.04 0.49
C GLU A 327 -18.08 4.43 0.47
N PHE A 328 -17.90 3.27 -0.14
CA PHE A 328 -16.59 2.62 -0.30
C PHE A 328 -15.63 3.51 -1.11
N LEU A 329 -16.07 4.02 -2.25
CA LEU A 329 -15.28 4.89 -3.11
C LEU A 329 -14.86 6.19 -2.40
N ARG A 330 -15.73 6.77 -1.59
CA ARG A 330 -15.39 7.96 -0.80
C ARG A 330 -14.23 7.71 0.17
N VAL A 331 -14.12 6.48 0.69
CA VAL A 331 -13.06 6.09 1.64
C VAL A 331 -11.81 5.60 0.91
N HIS A 332 -11.97 4.77 -0.14
CA HIS A 332 -10.89 3.98 -0.74
C HIS A 332 -10.56 4.36 -2.19
N HIS A 333 -10.91 5.57 -2.63
CA HIS A 333 -10.76 6.01 -4.03
C HIS A 333 -9.38 5.76 -4.64
N LEU A 334 -8.30 5.95 -3.86
CA LEU A 334 -6.96 5.76 -4.38
C LEU A 334 -6.69 4.31 -4.82
N GLY A 335 -7.16 3.32 -4.04
CA GLY A 335 -6.98 1.90 -4.39
C GLY A 335 -7.76 1.49 -5.63
N VAL A 336 -9.00 1.96 -5.75
CA VAL A 336 -9.83 1.68 -6.91
C VAL A 336 -9.23 2.30 -8.17
N LYS A 337 -8.75 3.56 -8.10
CA LYS A 337 -8.07 4.21 -9.21
C LYS A 337 -6.75 3.52 -9.58
N ALA A 338 -5.95 3.11 -8.59
CA ALA A 338 -4.73 2.36 -8.84
C ALA A 338 -5.02 1.02 -9.53
N LEU A 339 -6.07 0.30 -9.12
CA LEU A 339 -6.50 -0.93 -9.77
C LEU A 339 -6.90 -0.68 -11.22
N ALA A 340 -7.68 0.37 -11.49
CA ALA A 340 -8.11 0.72 -12.85
C ALA A 340 -6.95 0.98 -13.83
N LEU A 341 -5.74 1.26 -13.33
CA LEU A 341 -4.55 1.40 -14.18
C LEU A 341 -3.97 0.05 -14.65
N HIS A 342 -4.38 -1.07 -14.07
CA HIS A 342 -3.81 -2.39 -14.35
C HIS A 342 -4.87 -3.43 -14.75
N ASP A 343 -6.16 -3.11 -14.57
CA ASP A 343 -7.28 -4.01 -14.80
C ASP A 343 -8.34 -3.34 -15.68
N ASP A 344 -8.68 -4.00 -16.81
CA ASP A 344 -9.58 -3.44 -17.83
C ASP A 344 -11.04 -3.42 -17.38
N GLU A 345 -11.45 -4.37 -16.54
CA GLU A 345 -12.81 -4.41 -16.01
C GLU A 345 -13.02 -3.28 -15.01
N MET A 346 -12.07 -3.09 -14.10
CA MET A 346 -12.11 -1.98 -13.16
C MET A 346 -12.03 -0.62 -13.86
N LEU A 347 -11.26 -0.52 -14.95
CA LEU A 347 -11.21 0.69 -15.76
C LEU A 347 -12.58 1.03 -16.35
N ARG A 348 -13.31 0.03 -16.90
CA ARG A 348 -14.68 0.22 -17.41
C ARG A 348 -15.66 0.60 -16.29
N LEU A 349 -15.50 0.02 -15.09
CA LEU A 349 -16.33 0.39 -13.94
C LEU A 349 -16.07 1.84 -13.50
N VAL A 350 -14.81 2.25 -13.45
CA VAL A 350 -14.44 3.65 -13.13
C VAL A 350 -15.00 4.60 -14.17
N ASP A 351 -14.92 4.27 -15.46
CA ASP A 351 -15.49 5.05 -16.55
C ASP A 351 -17.01 5.31 -16.39
N GLN A 352 -17.74 4.27 -15.97
CA GLN A 352 -19.20 4.33 -15.86
C GLN A 352 -19.71 4.88 -14.52
N TRP A 353 -18.98 4.70 -13.44
CA TRP A 353 -19.47 4.91 -12.08
C TRP A 353 -18.74 5.99 -11.31
N TRP A 354 -17.51 6.33 -11.73
CA TRP A 354 -16.69 7.28 -10.98
C TRP A 354 -16.97 8.72 -11.42
N PRO A 355 -17.50 9.58 -10.52
CA PRO A 355 -17.67 10.99 -10.85
C PRO A 355 -16.32 11.70 -10.85
N MET A 356 -15.93 12.27 -11.96
CA MET A 356 -14.79 13.17 -12.11
C MET A 356 -15.25 14.63 -12.06
N GLU A 357 -14.38 15.49 -11.55
CA GLU A 357 -14.63 16.93 -11.57
C GLU A 357 -14.48 17.45 -13.00
N THR A 358 -15.48 18.22 -13.44
CA THR A 358 -15.49 18.86 -14.74
C THR A 358 -15.88 20.33 -14.62
N ASN A 359 -15.67 21.11 -15.66
CA ASN A 359 -16.05 22.53 -15.70
C ASN A 359 -17.58 22.77 -15.67
N THR A 360 -18.39 21.72 -15.73
CA THR A 360 -19.85 21.78 -15.59
C THR A 360 -20.37 21.05 -14.34
N GLY A 361 -19.47 20.63 -13.42
CA GLY A 361 -19.78 19.87 -12.21
C GLY A 361 -19.19 18.47 -12.25
N GLN A 362 -19.61 17.62 -11.31
CA GLN A 362 -19.15 16.23 -11.27
C GLN A 362 -19.98 15.35 -12.20
N THR A 363 -19.32 14.56 -13.06
CA THR A 363 -19.96 13.61 -13.97
C THR A 363 -19.01 12.45 -14.27
N THR A 364 -19.56 11.30 -14.68
CA THR A 364 -18.72 10.16 -15.10
C THR A 364 -18.11 10.40 -16.49
N LEU A 365 -17.00 9.71 -16.79
CA LEU A 365 -16.40 9.86 -18.12
C LEU A 365 -17.34 9.39 -19.25
N ALA A 366 -18.14 8.35 -19.00
CA ALA A 366 -19.13 7.86 -19.94
C ALA A 366 -20.22 8.92 -20.23
N GLU A 367 -20.75 9.57 -19.20
CA GLU A 367 -21.74 10.67 -19.36
C GLU A 367 -21.11 11.91 -20.03
N PHE A 368 -19.86 12.22 -19.65
CA PHE A 368 -19.13 13.32 -20.25
C PHE A 368 -18.95 13.14 -21.77
N ARG A 369 -18.55 11.94 -22.22
CA ARG A 369 -18.43 11.63 -23.67
C ARG A 369 -19.77 11.72 -24.39
N THR A 370 -20.84 11.27 -23.77
CA THR A 370 -22.18 11.37 -24.37
C THR A 370 -22.55 12.81 -24.65
N ARG A 371 -22.11 13.76 -23.81
CA ARG A 371 -22.39 15.19 -23.98
C ARG A 371 -21.44 15.90 -24.93
N HIS A 372 -20.13 15.60 -24.83
CA HIS A 372 -19.07 16.38 -25.48
C HIS A 372 -18.36 15.64 -26.64
N GLY A 373 -18.63 14.36 -26.85
CA GLY A 373 -18.07 13.54 -27.91
C GLY A 373 -16.66 13.01 -27.62
N LEU A 374 -15.78 13.85 -27.06
CA LEU A 374 -14.42 13.46 -26.70
C LEU A 374 -14.07 13.95 -25.27
N ILE A 375 -13.09 13.34 -24.64
CA ILE A 375 -12.62 13.72 -23.31
C ILE A 375 -11.47 14.71 -23.46
N ARG A 376 -11.73 16.01 -23.18
CA ARG A 376 -10.66 16.97 -22.98
C ARG A 376 -10.35 17.07 -21.50
N TYR A 377 -9.07 17.04 -21.13
CA TYR A 377 -8.67 17.10 -19.74
C TYR A 377 -7.49 18.06 -19.52
N ALA A 378 -7.47 18.69 -18.36
CA ALA A 378 -6.32 19.42 -17.86
C ALA A 378 -5.38 18.47 -17.11
N GLY A 379 -4.08 18.62 -17.27
CA GLY A 379 -3.09 17.72 -16.66
C GLY A 379 -2.84 17.99 -15.18
N THR A 380 -3.15 19.21 -14.71
CA THR A 380 -3.01 19.60 -13.30
C THR A 380 -4.28 20.31 -12.82
N THR A 381 -4.50 20.29 -11.50
CA THR A 381 -5.62 21.00 -10.87
C THR A 381 -5.55 22.51 -11.11
N ASP A 382 -4.35 23.09 -11.19
CA ASP A 382 -4.17 24.51 -11.41
C ASP A 382 -4.47 24.89 -12.87
N GLU A 383 -4.02 24.09 -13.85
CA GLU A 383 -4.46 24.20 -15.25
C GLU A 383 -5.98 24.14 -15.36
N PHE A 384 -6.61 23.17 -14.68
CA PHE A 384 -8.06 23.02 -14.69
C PHE A 384 -8.76 24.28 -14.15
N ARG A 385 -8.36 24.80 -12.99
CA ARG A 385 -8.94 26.00 -12.39
C ARG A 385 -8.81 27.22 -13.30
N GLN A 386 -7.66 27.35 -13.97
CA GLN A 386 -7.43 28.43 -14.91
C GLN A 386 -8.34 28.36 -16.13
N LEU A 387 -8.54 27.16 -16.68
CA LEU A 387 -9.21 26.96 -17.95
C LEU A 387 -10.72 26.70 -17.82
N ALA A 388 -11.20 26.23 -16.68
CA ALA A 388 -12.57 25.74 -16.49
C ALA A 388 -13.64 26.77 -16.88
N ALA A 389 -13.52 28.01 -16.40
CA ALA A 389 -14.49 29.06 -16.67
C ALA A 389 -14.50 29.49 -18.14
N VAL A 390 -13.33 29.58 -18.75
CA VAL A 390 -13.17 29.97 -20.16
C VAL A 390 -13.66 28.87 -21.09
N SER A 391 -13.30 27.62 -20.79
CA SER A 391 -13.76 26.46 -21.56
C SER A 391 -15.28 26.31 -21.49
N ALA A 392 -15.87 26.46 -20.30
CA ALA A 392 -17.32 26.43 -20.12
C ALA A 392 -18.06 27.51 -20.94
N ALA A 393 -17.51 28.73 -20.95
CA ALA A 393 -18.10 29.85 -21.72
C ALA A 393 -17.99 29.64 -23.25
N GLN A 394 -17.12 28.76 -23.71
CA GLN A 394 -16.94 28.38 -25.12
C GLN A 394 -17.64 27.06 -25.47
N ASP A 395 -18.48 26.53 -24.58
CA ASP A 395 -19.13 25.22 -24.69
C ASP A 395 -18.12 24.04 -24.88
N ILE A 396 -16.92 24.21 -24.33
CA ILE A 396 -15.87 23.18 -24.33
C ILE A 396 -15.94 22.45 -23.00
N GLY A 397 -16.26 21.14 -23.03
CA GLY A 397 -16.16 20.28 -21.86
C GLY A 397 -14.70 20.08 -21.46
N LEU A 398 -14.39 20.20 -20.16
CA LEU A 398 -13.06 20.00 -19.61
C LEU A 398 -13.12 19.16 -18.33
N VAL A 399 -12.32 18.12 -18.25
CA VAL A 399 -12.18 17.23 -17.08
C VAL A 399 -10.93 17.63 -16.29
N ASN A 400 -11.01 17.63 -14.97
CA ASN A 400 -9.87 17.79 -14.10
C ASN A 400 -9.09 16.47 -14.01
N GLY A 401 -8.01 16.33 -14.78
CA GLY A 401 -7.08 15.22 -14.72
C GLY A 401 -5.96 15.38 -13.66
N GLY A 402 -5.95 16.50 -12.93
CA GLY A 402 -4.89 16.83 -11.97
C GLY A 402 -4.92 16.05 -10.66
N TYR A 403 -5.99 15.30 -10.37
CA TYR A 403 -6.00 14.42 -9.21
C TYR A 403 -5.22 13.13 -9.48
N THR A 404 -4.81 12.49 -8.39
CA THR A 404 -4.01 11.25 -8.45
C THR A 404 -4.69 10.21 -9.35
N TYR A 405 -3.96 9.74 -10.37
CA TYR A 405 -4.34 8.75 -11.37
C TYR A 405 -5.36 9.20 -12.43
N ASP A 406 -6.03 10.34 -12.33
CA ASP A 406 -7.13 10.70 -13.22
C ASP A 406 -6.67 10.88 -14.67
N ALA A 407 -5.58 11.60 -14.91
CA ALA A 407 -5.02 11.72 -16.26
C ALA A 407 -4.64 10.35 -16.83
N GLN A 408 -3.96 9.50 -16.05
CA GLN A 408 -3.54 8.16 -16.46
C GLN A 408 -4.74 7.24 -16.76
N ILE A 409 -5.82 7.34 -16.00
CA ILE A 409 -7.08 6.61 -16.24
C ILE A 409 -7.68 7.04 -17.59
N ILE A 410 -7.74 8.35 -17.85
CA ILE A 410 -8.26 8.88 -19.12
C ILE A 410 -7.42 8.40 -20.31
N GLU A 411 -6.10 8.48 -20.20
CA GLU A 411 -5.16 8.03 -21.23
C GLU A 411 -5.27 6.53 -21.49
N ARG A 412 -5.33 5.72 -20.41
CA ARG A 412 -5.50 4.27 -20.51
C ARG A 412 -6.86 3.89 -21.12
N LEU A 413 -7.92 4.60 -20.77
CA LEU A 413 -9.26 4.35 -21.33
C LEU A 413 -9.26 4.53 -22.85
N SER A 414 -8.62 5.59 -23.33
CA SER A 414 -8.44 5.85 -24.78
C SER A 414 -7.55 4.81 -25.46
N ALA A 415 -6.56 4.29 -24.76
CA ALA A 415 -5.70 3.22 -25.27
C ALA A 415 -6.41 1.85 -25.33
N LEU A 416 -7.32 1.59 -24.37
CA LEU A 416 -8.09 0.34 -24.30
C LEU A 416 -9.18 0.29 -25.38
N ASP A 417 -9.87 1.42 -25.61
CA ASP A 417 -10.94 1.51 -26.60
C ASP A 417 -10.66 2.64 -27.60
N PRO A 418 -10.25 2.31 -28.84
CA PRO A 418 -9.95 3.29 -29.88
C PRO A 418 -11.14 4.20 -30.28
N ALA A 419 -12.38 3.83 -29.92
CA ALA A 419 -13.55 4.69 -30.13
C ALA A 419 -13.62 5.83 -29.11
N ILE A 420 -12.87 5.75 -28.01
CA ILE A 420 -12.80 6.77 -26.97
C ILE A 420 -11.61 7.68 -27.27
N HIS A 421 -11.92 8.90 -27.69
CA HIS A 421 -10.88 9.89 -27.93
C HIS A 421 -10.67 10.74 -26.70
N ALA A 422 -9.40 10.85 -26.28
CA ALA A 422 -8.99 11.75 -25.19
C ALA A 422 -7.86 12.65 -25.68
N GLU A 423 -7.93 13.92 -25.32
CA GLU A 423 -6.86 14.90 -25.60
C GLU A 423 -6.60 15.75 -24.37
N ARG A 424 -5.34 15.98 -24.05
CA ARG A 424 -4.97 16.97 -23.05
C ARG A 424 -5.13 18.36 -23.68
N LEU A 425 -5.91 19.22 -23.05
CA LEU A 425 -6.08 20.60 -23.49
C LEU A 425 -4.85 21.42 -23.07
N GLU A 426 -4.06 21.82 -24.06
CA GLU A 426 -2.97 22.77 -23.80
C GLU A 426 -3.54 24.19 -23.67
N PRO A 427 -3.10 24.98 -22.65
CA PRO A 427 -3.60 26.34 -22.46
C PRO A 427 -3.45 27.26 -23.70
N THR A 428 -2.36 27.08 -24.44
CA THR A 428 -2.06 27.83 -25.66
C THR A 428 -3.02 27.48 -26.81
N ASP A 429 -3.51 26.23 -26.89
CA ASP A 429 -4.47 25.82 -27.91
C ASP A 429 -5.84 26.49 -27.71
N LEU A 430 -6.19 26.78 -26.45
CA LEU A 430 -7.41 27.53 -26.15
C LEU A 430 -7.36 28.94 -26.75
N ALA A 431 -6.18 29.61 -26.71
CA ALA A 431 -5.99 30.93 -27.28
C ALA A 431 -6.22 30.97 -28.80
N THR A 432 -5.94 29.89 -29.52
CA THR A 432 -6.16 29.79 -30.96
C THR A 432 -7.65 29.74 -31.32
N ARG A 433 -8.50 29.36 -30.38
CA ARG A 433 -9.97 29.27 -30.55
C ARG A 433 -10.70 30.59 -30.22
N PHE A 434 -9.98 31.58 -29.67
CA PHE A 434 -10.56 32.90 -29.39
C PHE A 434 -10.76 33.68 -30.66
N ASP A 435 -11.83 34.48 -30.71
CA ASP A 435 -12.13 35.33 -31.84
C ASP A 435 -10.99 36.34 -32.09
N ALA A 436 -10.48 36.34 -33.31
CA ALA A 436 -9.58 37.39 -33.78
C ALA A 436 -10.35 38.73 -33.82
N LEU A 437 -9.60 39.80 -33.61
CA LEU A 437 -10.16 41.14 -33.79
C LEU A 437 -10.28 41.47 -35.29
N ASP A 438 -11.19 42.36 -35.63
CA ASP A 438 -11.24 42.89 -36.99
C ASP A 438 -10.00 43.75 -37.29
N ALA A 439 -9.64 43.85 -38.57
CA ALA A 439 -8.41 44.52 -39.00
C ALA A 439 -8.32 46.00 -38.61
N GLU A 440 -9.47 46.69 -38.53
CA GLU A 440 -9.50 48.10 -38.11
C GLU A 440 -9.20 48.24 -36.63
N THR A 441 -9.76 47.37 -35.80
CA THR A 441 -9.47 47.31 -34.36
C THR A 441 -8.01 46.89 -34.10
N GLU A 442 -7.47 45.88 -34.80
CA GLU A 442 -6.05 45.52 -34.68
C GLU A 442 -5.11 46.68 -35.01
N LEU A 443 -5.44 47.44 -36.07
CA LEU A 443 -4.64 48.58 -36.46
C LEU A 443 -4.65 49.68 -35.38
N ARG A 444 -5.81 49.95 -34.78
CA ARG A 444 -5.95 50.91 -33.67
C ARG A 444 -5.18 50.52 -32.45
N LEU A 445 -5.08 49.22 -32.17
CA LEU A 445 -4.40 48.71 -30.98
C LEU A 445 -2.87 48.57 -31.12
N ARG A 446 -2.31 48.75 -32.33
CA ARG A 446 -0.84 48.63 -32.56
C ARG A 446 0.01 49.47 -31.61
N PRO A 447 -0.29 50.76 -31.35
CA PRO A 447 0.57 51.55 -30.41
C PRO A 447 0.57 50.98 -29.00
N PHE A 448 -0.60 50.56 -28.49
CA PHE A 448 -0.75 49.91 -27.21
C PHE A 448 0.00 48.55 -27.17
N LEU A 449 -0.21 47.70 -28.17
CA LEU A 449 0.48 46.39 -28.25
C LEU A 449 1.99 46.51 -28.25
N SER A 450 2.50 47.50 -29.03
CA SER A 450 3.95 47.77 -29.06
C SER A 450 4.49 48.25 -27.70
N ALA A 451 3.75 49.09 -26.99
CA ALA A 451 4.13 49.56 -25.64
C ALA A 451 4.07 48.40 -24.61
N ALA A 452 2.97 47.61 -24.63
CA ALA A 452 2.79 46.45 -23.74
C ALA A 452 3.86 45.38 -23.99
N GLN A 453 4.17 45.06 -25.25
CA GLN A 453 5.20 44.10 -25.61
C GLN A 453 6.59 44.52 -25.11
N ARG A 454 7.02 45.79 -25.38
CA ARG A 454 8.29 46.31 -24.85
C ARG A 454 8.35 46.19 -23.32
N ARG A 455 7.20 46.37 -22.64
CA ARG A 455 7.15 46.28 -21.17
C ARG A 455 7.38 44.85 -20.68
N LEU A 456 6.77 43.86 -21.33
CA LEU A 456 6.81 42.44 -20.92
C LEU A 456 7.91 41.62 -21.60
N ASP A 457 8.64 42.17 -22.59
CA ASP A 457 9.77 41.47 -23.24
C ASP A 457 10.86 41.11 -22.22
N ARG A 458 11.11 41.97 -21.22
CA ARG A 458 12.05 41.69 -20.12
C ARG A 458 11.61 40.50 -19.23
N LEU A 459 10.34 40.14 -19.26
CA LEU A 459 9.77 38.99 -18.53
C LEU A 459 9.63 37.77 -19.45
N GLY A 460 10.06 37.89 -20.72
CA GLY A 460 9.95 36.80 -21.72
C GLY A 460 8.51 36.49 -22.13
N CYS A 461 7.55 37.40 -21.89
CA CYS A 461 6.13 37.17 -22.13
C CYS A 461 5.67 37.88 -23.41
N GLU A 462 4.90 37.17 -24.26
CA GLU A 462 4.23 37.71 -25.45
C GLU A 462 2.86 38.32 -25.07
N VAL A 463 2.51 39.46 -25.68
CA VAL A 463 1.21 40.12 -25.43
C VAL A 463 0.31 39.94 -26.64
N VAL A 464 -0.87 39.38 -26.42
CA VAL A 464 -1.89 39.12 -27.45
C VAL A 464 -3.23 39.69 -27.00
N VAL A 465 -3.99 40.30 -27.94
CA VAL A 465 -5.38 40.73 -27.68
C VAL A 465 -6.32 39.83 -28.46
N ARG A 466 -7.32 39.28 -27.79
CA ARG A 466 -8.36 38.42 -28.38
C ARG A 466 -9.73 38.82 -27.81
N ALA A 467 -10.81 38.37 -28.45
CA ALA A 467 -12.15 38.49 -27.94
C ALA A 467 -12.66 37.11 -27.47
N TYR A 468 -12.97 36.97 -26.17
CA TYR A 468 -13.45 35.71 -25.61
C TYR A 468 -14.43 35.92 -24.45
N GLU A 469 -15.22 34.89 -24.15
CA GLU A 469 -16.07 34.83 -22.94
C GLU A 469 -15.38 34.02 -21.85
N PRO A 470 -15.65 34.31 -20.56
CA PRO A 470 -16.56 35.35 -20.08
C PRO A 470 -15.93 36.75 -20.14
N SER A 471 -16.72 37.74 -20.54
CA SER A 471 -16.29 39.14 -20.64
C SER A 471 -15.85 39.74 -19.29
N SER A 472 -16.25 39.13 -18.17
CA SER A 472 -15.80 39.48 -16.82
C SER A 472 -14.31 39.19 -16.58
N LEU A 473 -13.72 38.27 -17.33
CA LEU A 473 -12.30 37.91 -17.20
C LEU A 473 -11.43 38.82 -18.09
N PRO A 474 -10.61 39.71 -17.51
CA PRO A 474 -9.88 40.70 -18.30
C PRO A 474 -8.67 40.11 -19.02
N VAL A 475 -8.03 39.07 -18.47
CA VAL A 475 -6.74 38.60 -18.91
C VAL A 475 -6.50 37.13 -18.54
N LEU A 476 -5.73 36.42 -19.39
CA LEU A 476 -5.22 35.08 -19.14
C LEU A 476 -3.70 35.09 -19.33
N TYR A 477 -2.99 34.34 -18.50
CA TYR A 477 -1.57 34.04 -18.68
C TYR A 477 -1.46 32.56 -19.08
N LEU A 478 -1.11 32.31 -20.33
CA LEU A 478 -1.07 30.98 -20.90
C LEU A 478 0.38 30.55 -21.11
N VAL A 479 0.71 29.40 -20.55
CA VAL A 479 2.05 28.81 -20.63
C VAL A 479 1.92 27.48 -21.33
N SER A 480 2.65 27.29 -22.44
CA SER A 480 2.74 25.96 -23.05
C SER A 480 3.51 25.02 -22.15
N ARG A 481 3.27 23.73 -22.29
CA ARG A 481 4.00 22.69 -21.55
C ARG A 481 5.51 22.79 -21.76
N ALA A 482 5.93 23.10 -22.99
CA ALA A 482 7.33 23.32 -23.32
C ALA A 482 7.91 24.52 -22.56
N ALA A 483 7.19 25.65 -22.53
CA ALA A 483 7.59 26.83 -21.78
C ALA A 483 7.64 26.60 -20.27
N ALA A 484 6.65 25.89 -19.71
CA ALA A 484 6.62 25.51 -18.30
C ALA A 484 7.81 24.62 -17.92
N PHE A 485 8.14 23.64 -18.75
CA PHE A 485 9.30 22.76 -18.56
C PHE A 485 10.63 23.54 -18.61
N HIS A 486 10.75 24.50 -19.52
CA HIS A 486 11.92 25.38 -19.60
C HIS A 486 12.06 26.28 -18.34
N GLU A 487 10.96 26.79 -17.81
CA GLU A 487 10.98 27.61 -16.61
C GLU A 487 11.39 26.79 -15.37
N GLU A 488 10.91 25.55 -15.26
CA GLU A 488 11.28 24.62 -14.20
C GLU A 488 12.77 24.21 -14.30
N LEU A 489 13.27 23.94 -15.50
CA LEU A 489 14.69 23.69 -15.74
C LEU A 489 15.56 24.87 -15.35
N SER A 490 15.14 26.09 -15.71
CA SER A 490 15.87 27.32 -15.36
C SER A 490 15.90 27.55 -13.85
N SER A 491 14.79 27.32 -13.16
CA SER A 491 14.69 27.39 -11.69
C SER A 491 15.53 26.33 -10.99
N THR A 492 15.60 25.14 -11.56
CA THR A 492 16.44 24.04 -11.03
C THR A 492 17.91 24.34 -11.24
N ARG A 493 18.27 24.95 -12.37
CA ARG A 493 19.64 25.38 -12.67
C ARG A 493 20.16 26.42 -11.67
N GLU A 494 19.35 27.40 -11.28
CA GLU A 494 19.74 28.42 -10.28
C GLU A 494 20.08 27.81 -8.92
N LYS A 495 19.60 26.59 -8.65
CA LYS A 495 19.78 25.83 -7.40
C LYS A 495 20.80 24.70 -7.50
N ALA A 496 21.25 24.35 -8.72
CA ALA A 496 22.12 23.22 -8.98
C ALA A 496 23.60 23.61 -8.96
N ASP A 497 24.46 22.69 -8.48
CA ASP A 497 25.91 22.82 -8.53
C ASP A 497 26.43 22.80 -9.98
N ASP A 498 27.60 23.44 -10.23
CA ASP A 498 28.22 23.64 -11.55
C ASP A 498 28.33 22.37 -12.44
N VAL A 499 28.38 21.19 -11.83
CA VAL A 499 28.50 19.90 -12.58
C VAL A 499 27.23 19.56 -13.36
N TRP A 500 26.06 19.89 -12.85
CA TRP A 500 24.75 19.63 -13.51
C TRP A 500 24.30 20.79 -14.41
N GLY A 501 24.87 22.00 -14.22
CA GLY A 501 24.51 23.20 -14.98
C GLY A 501 24.66 23.00 -16.49
N GLY A 502 25.76 22.40 -16.94
CA GLY A 502 26.01 22.15 -18.37
C GLY A 502 25.05 21.16 -19.03
N VAL A 503 24.55 20.16 -18.30
CA VAL A 503 23.56 19.19 -18.79
C VAL A 503 22.19 19.87 -18.91
N LEU A 504 21.81 20.66 -17.92
CA LEU A 504 20.55 21.41 -17.92
C LEU A 504 20.53 22.45 -19.05
N ASP A 505 21.67 23.11 -19.33
CA ASP A 505 21.81 24.04 -20.47
C ASP A 505 21.65 23.36 -21.82
N ALA A 506 22.21 22.18 -21.99
CA ALA A 506 22.08 21.42 -23.23
C ALA A 506 20.63 20.97 -23.47
N ILE A 507 19.91 20.58 -22.42
CA ILE A 507 18.48 20.20 -22.49
C ILE A 507 17.64 21.44 -22.80
N ALA A 508 17.89 22.58 -22.15
CA ALA A 508 17.19 23.82 -22.41
C ALA A 508 17.41 24.37 -23.83
N ALA A 509 18.61 24.20 -24.41
CA ALA A 509 18.92 24.64 -25.77
C ALA A 509 18.28 23.77 -26.87
N ALA A 510 17.87 22.55 -26.56
CA ALA A 510 17.28 21.59 -27.51
C ALA A 510 15.75 21.71 -27.63
N GLY A 511 15.07 22.47 -26.76
CA GLY A 511 13.60 22.57 -26.73
C GLY A 511 13.05 23.71 -27.60
N PRO A 512 11.74 23.66 -27.95
CA PRO A 512 11.06 24.74 -28.67
C PRO A 512 11.04 26.02 -27.82
N SER A 513 11.25 27.16 -28.48
CA SER A 513 11.29 28.49 -27.84
C SER A 513 9.89 29.11 -27.72
N ASP A 514 8.94 28.40 -27.12
CA ASP A 514 7.61 28.96 -26.86
C ASP A 514 7.65 29.92 -25.68
N ARG A 515 7.16 31.13 -25.87
CA ARG A 515 7.03 32.13 -24.81
C ARG A 515 5.66 32.05 -24.15
N PRO A 516 5.55 32.25 -22.85
CA PRO A 516 4.26 32.47 -22.19
C PRO A 516 3.51 33.64 -22.86
N GLN A 517 2.20 33.54 -22.94
CA GLN A 517 1.35 34.54 -23.56
C GLN A 517 0.44 35.24 -22.53
N LEU A 518 0.45 36.56 -22.52
CA LEU A 518 -0.55 37.36 -21.83
C LEU A 518 -1.67 37.70 -22.80
N VAL A 519 -2.83 37.02 -22.67
CA VAL A 519 -3.98 37.21 -23.58
C VAL A 519 -4.97 38.17 -22.94
N LEU A 520 -5.05 39.37 -23.48
CA LEU A 520 -5.96 40.43 -23.03
C LEU A 520 -7.32 40.25 -23.71
N ASN A 521 -8.41 40.31 -22.93
CA ASN A 521 -9.77 40.10 -23.41
C ASN A 521 -10.39 41.43 -23.89
N HIS A 522 -10.49 41.63 -25.18
CA HIS A 522 -11.11 42.85 -25.75
C HIS A 522 -12.63 42.97 -25.49
N ARG A 523 -13.31 41.88 -25.06
CA ARG A 523 -14.74 41.99 -24.61
C ARG A 523 -14.84 42.60 -23.21
N ASN A 524 -13.76 42.57 -22.42
CA ASN A 524 -13.75 43.15 -21.09
C ASN A 524 -13.75 44.69 -21.15
N PRO A 525 -14.69 45.39 -20.44
CA PRO A 525 -14.77 46.85 -20.47
C PRO A 525 -13.52 47.57 -19.95
N LEU A 526 -12.82 46.99 -18.94
CA LEU A 526 -11.58 47.57 -18.42
C LEU A 526 -10.45 47.47 -19.45
N VAL A 527 -10.30 46.32 -20.10
CA VAL A 527 -9.27 46.12 -21.14
C VAL A 527 -9.48 47.07 -22.29
N ARG A 528 -10.73 47.29 -22.78
CA ARG A 528 -11.02 48.28 -23.82
C ARG A 528 -10.61 49.69 -23.44
N ARG A 529 -10.79 50.08 -22.18
CA ARG A 529 -10.32 51.39 -21.70
C ARG A 529 -8.80 51.48 -21.63
N VAL A 530 -8.15 50.43 -21.12
CA VAL A 530 -6.69 50.38 -21.03
C VAL A 530 -6.05 50.42 -22.40
N THR A 531 -6.58 49.64 -23.36
CA THR A 531 -6.05 49.64 -24.74
C THR A 531 -6.21 50.97 -25.48
N ALA A 532 -7.17 51.81 -25.04
CA ALA A 532 -7.36 53.16 -25.60
C ALA A 532 -6.38 54.21 -25.07
N LEU A 533 -5.62 53.92 -24.02
CA LEU A 533 -4.66 54.87 -23.42
C LEU A 533 -3.40 55.12 -24.30
N GLY A 534 -3.15 54.26 -25.30
CA GLY A 534 -1.96 54.36 -26.14
C GLY A 534 -0.65 54.00 -25.40
N ASP A 535 0.41 54.74 -25.71
CA ASP A 535 1.73 54.63 -25.04
C ASP A 535 1.86 55.69 -23.96
N SER A 536 1.64 55.35 -22.71
CA SER A 536 1.68 56.24 -21.56
C SER A 536 2.19 55.52 -20.30
N ASP A 537 2.64 56.29 -19.28
CA ASP A 537 3.04 55.71 -17.99
C ASP A 537 1.90 54.94 -17.33
N LEU A 538 0.67 55.41 -17.50
CA LEU A 538 -0.52 54.73 -16.99
C LEU A 538 -0.74 53.38 -17.69
N THR A 539 -0.46 53.30 -19.00
CA THR A 539 -0.51 52.06 -19.77
C THR A 539 0.49 51.05 -19.23
N ALA A 540 1.73 51.45 -18.92
CA ALA A 540 2.75 50.58 -18.35
C ALA A 540 2.30 50.02 -17.00
N LEU A 541 1.75 50.85 -16.11
CA LEU A 541 1.22 50.40 -14.81
C LEU A 541 0.02 49.46 -14.96
N ALA A 542 -0.88 49.73 -15.91
CA ALA A 542 -2.07 48.91 -16.17
C ALA A 542 -1.68 47.53 -16.74
N VAL A 543 -0.68 47.47 -17.64
CA VAL A 543 -0.16 46.23 -18.20
C VAL A 543 0.51 45.39 -17.12
N ASP A 544 1.35 45.99 -16.26
CA ASP A 544 2.00 45.31 -15.13
C ASP A 544 0.95 44.75 -14.14
N ALA A 545 -0.12 45.51 -13.85
CA ALA A 545 -1.20 45.07 -12.97
C ALA A 545 -2.01 43.91 -13.58
N LEU A 546 -2.34 43.98 -14.89
CA LEU A 546 -3.02 42.90 -15.59
C LEU A 546 -2.17 41.64 -15.67
N TYR A 547 -0.86 41.77 -15.92
CA TYR A 547 0.06 40.64 -15.87
C TYR A 547 0.05 39.97 -14.50
N GLY A 548 0.21 40.75 -13.44
CA GLY A 548 0.16 40.20 -12.10
C GLY A 548 -1.19 39.60 -11.71
N GLN A 549 -2.29 40.21 -12.15
CA GLN A 549 -3.63 39.64 -11.96
C GLN A 549 -3.79 38.31 -12.69
N ALA A 550 -3.22 38.16 -13.88
CA ALA A 550 -3.24 36.92 -14.65
C ALA A 550 -2.47 35.80 -13.95
N LEU A 551 -1.30 36.12 -13.37
CA LEU A 551 -0.53 35.15 -12.56
C LEU A 551 -1.31 34.67 -11.34
N LEU A 552 -1.95 35.62 -10.61
CA LEU A 552 -2.75 35.28 -9.43
C LEU A 552 -3.98 34.42 -9.76
N LEU A 553 -4.73 34.80 -10.79
CA LEU A 553 -5.92 34.07 -11.22
C LEU A 553 -5.60 32.72 -11.82
N GLY A 554 -4.42 32.59 -12.48
CA GLY A 554 -3.95 31.34 -13.06
C GLY A 554 -3.20 30.43 -12.08
N TYR A 555 -3.10 30.82 -10.80
CA TYR A 555 -2.33 30.07 -9.78
C TYR A 555 -0.87 29.83 -10.17
N HIS A 556 -0.28 30.74 -10.98
CA HIS A 556 1.10 30.65 -11.36
C HIS A 556 2.05 31.01 -10.21
N PRO A 557 3.24 30.38 -10.12
CA PRO A 557 4.23 30.75 -9.13
C PRO A 557 4.64 32.21 -9.26
N ILE A 558 4.56 32.98 -8.17
CA ILE A 558 4.94 34.40 -8.14
C ILE A 558 6.41 34.50 -7.71
N ARG A 559 7.27 34.92 -8.60
CA ARG A 559 8.67 35.18 -8.31
C ARG A 559 8.83 36.49 -7.52
N PRO A 560 9.94 36.72 -6.78
CA PRO A 560 10.18 37.96 -6.09
C PRO A 560 10.12 39.21 -7.00
N ALA A 561 10.54 39.09 -8.25
CA ALA A 561 10.46 40.15 -9.25
C ALA A 561 9.00 40.47 -9.64
N ASP A 562 8.15 39.44 -9.79
CA ASP A 562 6.71 39.58 -10.11
C ASP A 562 5.98 40.25 -8.92
N ALA A 563 6.28 39.84 -7.69
CA ALA A 563 5.72 40.44 -6.48
C ALA A 563 6.11 41.96 -6.35
N ALA A 564 7.35 42.29 -6.64
CA ALA A 564 7.81 43.70 -6.66
C ALA A 564 7.11 44.51 -7.75
N LEU A 565 6.92 43.91 -8.94
CA LEU A 565 6.21 44.54 -10.06
C LEU A 565 4.74 44.80 -9.70
N LEU A 566 4.04 43.77 -9.13
CA LEU A 566 2.67 43.87 -8.64
C LEU A 566 2.50 45.03 -7.62
N ASN A 567 3.37 45.06 -6.61
CA ASN A 567 3.29 46.10 -5.59
C ASN A 567 3.52 47.51 -6.19
N THR A 568 4.48 47.65 -7.09
CA THR A 568 4.80 48.91 -7.74
C THR A 568 3.66 49.39 -8.63
N SER A 569 3.06 48.48 -9.42
CA SER A 569 1.91 48.79 -10.30
C SER A 569 0.68 49.18 -9.49
N PHE A 570 0.39 48.44 -8.42
CA PHE A 570 -0.75 48.74 -7.54
C PHE A 570 -0.62 50.12 -6.87
N LEU A 571 0.53 50.41 -6.27
CA LEU A 571 0.79 51.73 -5.65
C LEU A 571 0.77 52.86 -6.68
N GLY A 572 1.30 52.61 -7.88
CA GLY A 572 1.27 53.59 -8.98
C GLY A 572 -0.14 53.93 -9.43
N LEU A 573 -0.98 52.89 -9.64
CA LEU A 573 -2.41 53.07 -10.01
C LEU A 573 -3.21 53.80 -8.92
N LEU A 574 -2.99 53.42 -7.64
CA LEU A 574 -3.60 54.15 -6.51
C LEU A 574 -3.19 55.65 -6.50
N GLY A 575 -1.88 55.92 -6.71
CA GLY A 575 -1.40 57.28 -6.80
C GLY A 575 -1.99 58.09 -7.96
N HIS A 576 -2.37 57.45 -9.07
CA HIS A 576 -3.09 58.08 -10.17
C HIS A 576 -4.56 58.29 -9.81
N ALA A 577 -5.23 57.33 -9.18
CA ALA A 577 -6.63 57.45 -8.75
C ALA A 577 -6.82 58.57 -7.74
N VAL A 578 -5.94 58.69 -6.73
CA VAL A 578 -6.01 59.75 -5.71
C VAL A 578 -5.74 61.14 -6.30
N ARG A 579 -4.92 61.27 -7.36
CA ARG A 579 -4.65 62.55 -8.03
C ARG A 579 -5.73 62.98 -9.02
N GLY A 580 -6.56 62.04 -9.47
CA GLY A 580 -7.63 62.24 -10.45
C GLY A 580 -9.00 62.61 -9.87
N GLU A 581 -9.17 62.67 -8.54
CA GLU A 581 -10.38 63.22 -7.94
C GLU A 581 -10.31 64.77 -7.95
N PRO A 582 -11.11 65.48 -8.76
CA PRO A 582 -11.30 66.89 -8.54
C PRO A 582 -12.13 67.05 -7.26
N GLY A 583 -11.62 67.81 -6.28
CA GLY A 583 -12.28 68.21 -5.05
C GLY A 583 -13.61 68.94 -5.28
#